data_291afa9134e0faafb058b46f1e205429
#
_entry.id   291afa9134e0faafb058b46f1e205429
#
_cell.length_a   1.000
_cell.length_b   1.000
_cell.length_c   1.000
_cell.angle_alpha   90.00
_cell.angle_beta   90.00
_cell.angle_gamma   90.00
#
_symmetry.space_group_name_H-M   'P 1'
#
loop_
_entity.id
_entity.type
_entity.pdbx_description
1 polymer ?
#
loop_
_entity_poly.entity_id
_entity_poly.type
_entity_poly.pdbx_seq_one_letter_code
_entity_poly.pdbx_strand_id
1 'polypeptide(L)'
;MQLFLFISLTIYLTSTTTKYFTLAQQDVVDAELTSTDYDYDYGDDIATNEGNRNLSSLRMKPIDDQFLHDEDSEDNFMEWNKCDNYLSQPRGAKKYLDTSFLKKFFRNLVPYAAPKLQMNFYLFKRDFPDCGREISLFDDSIYTCGLNASHPTRIIIHGWMSQSRGSFNLDVKNAYLKRGDYNVIVADWSANAANINYFRVVKLIETFGGHLARFTQHLNEKGRINYNDMYLIGHSLGAQIAGAAGKQSWPNRYNTIFALDPAGPKFRRRSTEFRIDPTDAKYVESIQTSGNLGFMEPTGNATFYPNYGKYQRKCFYVGCSHIRAYRMFAESITSPAGFWGIRCRSRDPKWDCDSMSAQDYRMGGEPSQPKSGIFYVKTNSRAPYALGKISMEDMNS
;
A
#
# COMPACT_ATOMS: atom_id res chain seq x y z
N MET A 1 20.38 26.22 -31.48
CA MET A 1 21.02 24.88 -31.49
C MET A 1 21.03 24.24 -30.11
N GLN A 2 21.30 24.96 -29.03
CA GLN A 2 21.27 24.39 -27.65
C GLN A 2 19.86 24.02 -27.14
N LEU A 3 18.82 24.73 -27.56
CA LEU A 3 17.44 24.45 -27.10
C LEU A 3 16.88 23.14 -27.71
N PHE A 4 17.22 22.84 -28.95
CA PHE A 4 16.83 21.59 -29.62
C PHE A 4 17.52 20.35 -29.02
N LEU A 5 18.76 20.49 -28.57
CA LEU A 5 19.47 19.39 -27.86
C LEU A 5 18.84 19.09 -26.49
N PHE A 6 18.36 20.12 -25.78
CA PHE A 6 17.69 19.94 -24.48
C PHE A 6 16.33 19.22 -24.63
N ILE A 7 15.54 19.62 -25.62
CA ILE A 7 14.22 19.01 -25.88
C ILE A 7 14.39 17.55 -26.34
N SER A 8 15.33 17.27 -27.23
CA SER A 8 15.63 15.88 -27.68
C SER A 8 16.15 15.01 -26.53
N LEU A 9 16.95 15.56 -25.62
CA LEU A 9 17.46 14.82 -24.46
C LEU A 9 16.35 14.54 -23.44
N THR A 10 15.43 15.48 -23.24
CA THR A 10 14.28 15.30 -22.33
C THR A 10 13.31 14.25 -22.87
N ILE A 11 12.99 14.27 -24.17
CA ILE A 11 12.12 13.26 -24.80
C ILE A 11 12.77 11.88 -24.77
N TYR A 12 14.08 11.78 -25.01
CA TYR A 12 14.81 10.51 -24.94
C TYR A 12 14.86 9.94 -23.49
N LEU A 13 15.01 10.80 -22.48
CA LEU A 13 15.05 10.40 -21.08
C LEU A 13 13.67 9.97 -20.56
N THR A 14 12.58 10.62 -20.96
CA THR A 14 11.22 10.21 -20.58
C THR A 14 10.83 8.90 -21.24
N SER A 15 11.16 8.71 -22.52
CA SER A 15 10.91 7.45 -23.25
C SER A 15 11.67 6.25 -22.64
N THR A 16 12.91 6.44 -22.21
CA THR A 16 13.70 5.39 -21.58
C THR A 16 13.21 5.06 -20.16
N THR A 17 12.83 6.05 -19.37
CA THR A 17 12.28 5.80 -18.01
C THR A 17 10.97 5.01 -18.04
N THR A 18 10.07 5.33 -18.96
CA THR A 18 8.81 4.57 -19.14
C THR A 18 9.10 3.12 -19.58
N LYS A 19 10.05 2.92 -20.48
CA LYS A 19 10.45 1.59 -20.95
C LYS A 19 11.08 0.74 -19.85
N TYR A 20 11.91 1.34 -18.98
CA TYR A 20 12.50 0.64 -17.83
C TYR A 20 11.48 0.33 -16.73
N PHE A 21 10.48 1.18 -16.53
CA PHE A 21 9.41 0.94 -15.58
C PHE A 21 8.55 -0.26 -16.01
N THR A 22 8.19 -0.34 -17.29
CA THR A 22 7.44 -1.47 -17.86
C THR A 22 8.25 -2.76 -17.83
N LEU A 23 9.56 -2.70 -18.13
CA LEU A 23 10.46 -3.85 -18.06
C LEU A 23 10.63 -4.35 -16.61
N ALA A 24 10.80 -3.46 -15.64
CA ALA A 24 10.93 -3.86 -14.24
C ALA A 24 9.65 -4.53 -13.69
N GLN A 25 8.47 -4.12 -14.15
CA GLN A 25 7.21 -4.80 -13.82
C GLN A 25 7.09 -6.16 -14.51
N GLN A 26 7.57 -6.27 -15.76
CA GLN A 26 7.59 -7.52 -16.52
C GLN A 26 8.55 -8.52 -15.89
N ASP A 27 9.75 -8.10 -15.49
CA ASP A 27 10.74 -8.95 -14.82
C ASP A 27 10.24 -9.57 -13.51
N VAL A 28 9.35 -8.88 -12.78
CA VAL A 28 8.71 -9.42 -11.57
C VAL A 28 7.70 -10.51 -11.91
N VAL A 29 6.96 -10.36 -13.01
CA VAL A 29 5.99 -11.36 -13.50
C VAL A 29 6.72 -12.55 -14.14
N ASP A 30 7.72 -12.29 -14.98
CA ASP A 30 8.46 -13.33 -15.70
C ASP A 30 9.36 -14.16 -14.77
N ALA A 31 9.88 -13.58 -13.67
CA ALA A 31 10.64 -14.32 -12.68
C ALA A 31 9.80 -15.33 -11.86
N GLU A 32 8.47 -15.17 -11.79
CA GLU A 32 7.56 -16.19 -11.24
C GLU A 32 7.22 -17.28 -12.28
N LEU A 33 7.22 -16.94 -13.57
CA LEU A 33 6.93 -17.88 -14.67
C LEU A 33 8.10 -18.82 -15.01
N THR A 34 9.35 -18.41 -14.70
CA THR A 34 10.54 -19.21 -15.02
C THR A 34 11.05 -20.11 -13.89
N SER A 35 10.48 -20.03 -12.69
CA SER A 35 10.80 -20.96 -11.62
C SER A 35 9.97 -22.25 -11.76
N THR A 36 10.32 -23.06 -12.76
CA THR A 36 9.90 -24.45 -12.85
C THR A 36 10.51 -25.22 -11.69
N ASP A 37 9.71 -25.54 -10.69
CA ASP A 37 9.76 -26.82 -9.99
C ASP A 37 8.55 -26.93 -9.05
N TYR A 38 7.84 -28.03 -9.26
CA TYR A 38 6.62 -28.56 -8.62
C TYR A 38 5.29 -28.12 -9.24
N ASP A 39 4.91 -28.95 -10.22
CA ASP A 39 3.55 -29.18 -10.67
C ASP A 39 2.66 -29.60 -9.48
N TYR A 40 1.65 -28.79 -9.20
CA TYR A 40 0.38 -29.28 -8.68
C TYR A 40 -0.62 -29.27 -9.81
N ASP A 41 -0.90 -30.48 -10.28
CA ASP A 41 -1.91 -30.82 -11.26
C ASP A 41 -3.29 -30.35 -10.78
N TYR A 42 -3.81 -29.28 -11.36
CA TYR A 42 -5.21 -28.93 -11.31
C TYR A 42 -5.85 -29.40 -12.59
N GLY A 43 -6.49 -30.58 -12.51
CA GLY A 43 -7.30 -31.11 -13.59
C GLY A 43 -8.43 -30.15 -13.96
N ASP A 44 -8.24 -29.46 -15.07
CA ASP A 44 -9.31 -28.78 -15.78
C ASP A 44 -9.96 -29.77 -16.75
N ASP A 45 -11.07 -30.38 -16.34
CA ASP A 45 -12.02 -31.00 -17.28
C ASP A 45 -12.73 -29.90 -18.08
N ILE A 46 -12.13 -29.51 -19.19
CA ILE A 46 -12.83 -28.76 -20.24
C ILE A 46 -12.72 -29.55 -21.54
N ALA A 47 -13.89 -30.00 -21.98
CA ALA A 47 -14.11 -30.71 -23.22
C ALA A 47 -13.49 -29.98 -24.42
N THR A 48 -12.69 -30.74 -25.17
CA THR A 48 -12.15 -30.36 -26.48
C THR A 48 -13.24 -30.06 -27.47
N ASN A 49 -13.22 -28.87 -28.05
CA ASN A 49 -13.80 -28.61 -29.34
C ASN A 49 -12.77 -27.88 -30.22
N GLU A 50 -12.30 -28.60 -31.22
CA GLU A 50 -11.32 -28.15 -32.20
C GLU A 50 -11.86 -26.96 -33.01
N GLY A 51 -11.07 -25.92 -33.07
CA GLY A 51 -11.31 -24.75 -33.92
C GLY A 51 -10.03 -23.96 -34.13
N ASN A 52 -9.24 -24.39 -35.10
CA ASN A 52 -8.05 -23.76 -35.64
C ASN A 52 -8.28 -22.27 -35.91
N ARG A 53 -7.71 -21.34 -35.11
CA ARG A 53 -7.63 -19.92 -35.45
C ARG A 53 -6.23 -19.38 -35.27
N ASN A 54 -5.70 -18.94 -36.41
CA ASN A 54 -4.44 -18.27 -36.64
C ASN A 54 -4.11 -17.18 -35.59
N LEU A 55 -2.98 -17.32 -34.91
CA LEU A 55 -2.47 -16.41 -33.86
C LEU A 55 -1.61 -15.25 -34.42
N SER A 56 -1.84 -14.80 -35.65
CA SER A 56 -0.97 -13.79 -36.30
C SER A 56 -1.52 -12.36 -36.37
N SER A 57 -2.58 -11.99 -35.63
CA SER A 57 -3.21 -10.65 -35.76
C SER A 57 -3.57 -9.92 -34.45
N LEU A 58 -2.96 -10.24 -33.32
CA LEU A 58 -3.10 -9.40 -32.13
C LEU A 58 -2.01 -8.30 -32.14
N ARG A 59 -2.18 -7.32 -33.04
CA ARG A 59 -1.53 -6.02 -32.90
C ARG A 59 -2.10 -5.32 -31.66
N MET A 60 -1.29 -5.25 -30.58
CA MET A 60 -1.61 -4.33 -29.48
C MET A 60 -1.66 -2.89 -30.05
N LYS A 61 -2.79 -2.23 -29.88
CA LYS A 61 -2.89 -0.78 -30.12
C LYS A 61 -1.97 -0.07 -29.14
N PRO A 62 -1.29 1.03 -29.57
CA PRO A 62 -0.55 1.88 -28.64
C PRO A 62 -1.49 2.32 -27.50
N ILE A 63 -0.96 2.32 -26.27
CA ILE A 63 -1.64 2.90 -25.12
C ILE A 63 -1.73 4.40 -25.38
N ASP A 64 -2.95 4.93 -25.50
CA ASP A 64 -3.20 6.36 -25.56
C ASP A 64 -2.64 7.02 -24.29
N ASP A 65 -1.78 8.02 -24.47
CA ASP A 65 -1.15 8.81 -23.39
C ASP A 65 -2.15 9.57 -22.49
N GLN A 66 -3.44 9.55 -22.83
CA GLN A 66 -4.51 10.16 -22.05
C GLN A 66 -4.81 9.50 -20.69
N PHE A 67 -4.23 8.33 -20.38
CA PHE A 67 -4.46 7.64 -19.10
C PHE A 67 -3.38 7.85 -18.04
N LEU A 68 -2.34 8.63 -18.33
CA LEU A 68 -1.25 8.94 -17.39
C LEU A 68 -1.42 10.27 -16.65
N HIS A 69 -2.41 11.06 -17.00
CA HIS A 69 -2.77 12.28 -16.27
C HIS A 69 -4.02 12.01 -15.41
N ASP A 70 -3.84 11.53 -14.18
CA ASP A 70 -4.72 11.93 -13.11
C ASP A 70 -4.43 13.42 -12.87
N GLU A 71 -5.31 14.30 -13.36
CA GLU A 71 -5.22 15.76 -13.22
C GLU A 71 -5.15 16.24 -11.75
N ASP A 72 -5.37 15.34 -10.80
CA ASP A 72 -5.25 15.60 -9.36
C ASP A 72 -3.81 15.65 -8.83
N SER A 73 -2.78 15.32 -9.65
CA SER A 73 -1.40 15.22 -9.13
C SER A 73 -0.62 16.54 -9.16
N GLU A 74 -0.96 17.49 -10.01
CA GLU A 74 -0.23 18.76 -10.12
C GLU A 74 -0.69 19.81 -9.10
N ASP A 75 -1.97 19.86 -8.76
CA ASP A 75 -2.48 20.84 -7.78
C ASP A 75 -2.05 20.52 -6.34
N ASN A 76 -1.84 19.25 -6.00
CA ASN A 76 -1.35 18.85 -4.67
C ASN A 76 0.14 19.12 -4.45
N PHE A 77 0.95 19.28 -5.50
CA PHE A 77 2.38 19.55 -5.36
C PHE A 77 2.65 20.98 -4.83
N MET A 78 1.75 21.92 -5.07
CA MET A 78 1.91 23.32 -4.64
C MET A 78 1.54 23.59 -3.18
N GLU A 79 0.67 22.77 -2.55
CA GLU A 79 0.19 23.06 -1.19
C GLU A 79 1.17 22.70 -0.08
N TRP A 80 2.05 21.73 -0.27
CA TRP A 80 3.07 21.37 0.72
C TRP A 80 4.14 22.44 0.94
N ASN A 81 4.32 23.35 -0.01
CA ASN A 81 5.23 24.51 0.14
C ASN A 81 4.68 25.58 1.11
N LYS A 82 3.41 25.48 1.52
CA LYS A 82 2.82 26.38 2.54
C LYS A 82 3.33 26.05 3.96
N CYS A 83 3.96 24.89 4.16
CA CYS A 83 4.53 24.52 5.46
C CYS A 83 5.72 25.35 5.86
N ASP A 84 6.47 25.90 4.91
CA ASP A 84 7.66 26.72 5.18
C ASP A 84 7.36 28.01 5.93
N ASN A 85 6.09 28.45 5.98
CA ASN A 85 5.66 29.64 6.68
C ASN A 85 5.30 29.43 8.17
N TYR A 86 5.24 28.19 8.65
CA TYR A 86 4.83 27.88 10.03
C TYR A 86 5.99 27.53 10.96
N LEU A 87 7.14 27.23 10.43
CA LEU A 87 8.37 27.10 11.21
C LEU A 87 9.03 28.46 11.25
N SER A 88 8.85 29.18 12.36
CA SER A 88 9.52 30.45 12.64
C SER A 88 11.02 30.34 12.37
N GLN A 89 11.43 30.99 11.31
CA GLN A 89 12.75 31.33 10.83
C GLN A 89 13.97 31.08 11.73
N PRO A 90 15.01 30.50 11.14
CA PRO A 90 16.34 31.12 11.19
C PRO A 90 16.57 31.91 9.88
N ARG A 91 17.02 33.15 10.07
CA ARG A 91 17.34 34.10 9.00
C ARG A 91 18.42 33.53 8.08
N GLY A 92 18.14 33.52 6.76
CA GLY A 92 19.20 33.44 5.75
C GLY A 92 19.21 32.26 4.81
N ALA A 93 18.08 31.77 4.32
CA ALA A 93 18.05 30.79 3.23
C ALA A 93 17.94 31.50 1.86
N LYS A 94 19.06 31.50 1.11
CA LYS A 94 19.05 31.84 -0.32
C LYS A 94 18.14 30.86 -1.06
N LYS A 95 17.30 31.41 -1.96
CA LYS A 95 16.46 30.66 -2.89
C LYS A 95 17.35 29.80 -3.78
N TYR A 96 17.52 28.53 -3.42
CA TYR A 96 18.13 27.55 -4.31
C TYR A 96 17.06 26.90 -5.14
N LEU A 97 17.29 26.90 -6.47
CA LEU A 97 16.54 26.02 -7.39
C LEU A 97 16.59 24.59 -6.81
N ASP A 98 15.42 23.98 -6.62
CA ASP A 98 15.37 22.61 -6.08
C ASP A 98 15.98 21.62 -7.09
N THR A 99 17.24 21.36 -6.95
CA THR A 99 17.97 20.35 -7.73
C THR A 99 17.88 18.96 -7.11
N SER A 100 17.00 18.75 -6.13
CA SER A 100 16.88 17.49 -5.38
C SER A 100 16.49 16.34 -6.30
N PHE A 101 15.62 16.58 -7.29
CA PHE A 101 15.25 15.59 -8.30
C PHE A 101 16.45 15.17 -9.15
N LEU A 102 17.22 16.13 -9.68
CA LEU A 102 18.43 15.84 -10.45
C LEU A 102 19.50 15.16 -9.59
N LYS A 103 19.71 15.60 -8.35
CA LYS A 103 20.61 14.93 -7.41
C LYS A 103 20.18 13.50 -7.09
N LYS A 104 18.87 13.24 -6.95
CA LYS A 104 18.32 11.89 -6.77
C LYS A 104 18.54 11.02 -8.01
N PHE A 105 18.32 11.57 -9.20
CA PHE A 105 18.52 10.88 -10.47
C PHE A 105 20.00 10.51 -10.70
N PHE A 106 20.91 11.48 -10.53
CA PHE A 106 22.35 11.24 -10.71
C PHE A 106 22.94 10.35 -9.61
N ARG A 107 22.43 10.37 -8.38
CA ARG A 107 22.87 9.49 -7.30
C ARG A 107 22.58 8.01 -7.58
N ASN A 108 21.59 7.70 -8.41
CA ASN A 108 21.29 6.34 -8.85
C ASN A 108 22.16 5.86 -10.01
N LEU A 109 22.86 6.78 -10.69
CA LEU A 109 23.80 6.49 -11.79
C LEU A 109 25.25 6.29 -11.32
N VAL A 110 25.58 6.68 -10.08
CA VAL A 110 26.92 6.49 -9.54
C VAL A 110 27.02 5.11 -8.88
N PRO A 111 27.98 4.25 -9.27
CA PRO A 111 28.13 2.97 -8.63
C PRO A 111 28.62 3.13 -7.18
N TYR A 112 27.77 2.66 -6.24
CA TYR A 112 28.11 2.19 -4.92
C TYR A 112 28.54 3.16 -3.83
N ALA A 113 27.62 3.97 -3.33
CA ALA A 113 27.47 4.04 -1.88
C ALA A 113 26.18 3.27 -1.53
N ALA A 114 26.24 2.28 -0.63
CA ALA A 114 25.04 1.58 -0.18
C ALA A 114 24.03 2.64 0.30
N PRO A 115 22.78 2.68 -0.21
CA PRO A 115 21.85 3.72 0.17
C PRO A 115 21.67 3.65 1.69
N LYS A 116 21.88 4.79 2.37
CA LYS A 116 21.63 4.89 3.80
C LYS A 116 20.21 4.43 4.06
N LEU A 117 20.04 3.43 4.92
CA LEU A 117 18.73 2.97 5.33
C LEU A 117 18.03 4.12 6.06
N GLN A 118 16.98 4.65 5.46
CA GLN A 118 16.29 5.83 5.96
C GLN A 118 14.77 5.58 5.96
N MET A 119 14.16 5.82 7.11
CA MET A 119 12.71 5.86 7.29
C MET A 119 12.41 7.09 8.15
N ASN A 120 11.65 8.02 7.60
CA ASN A 120 11.23 9.25 8.27
C ASN A 120 9.76 9.13 8.68
N PHE A 121 9.37 9.84 9.71
CA PHE A 121 8.02 9.78 10.26
C PHE A 121 7.42 11.18 10.31
N TYR A 122 6.27 11.37 9.65
CA TYR A 122 5.60 12.66 9.55
C TYR A 122 4.22 12.60 10.18
N LEU A 123 4.00 13.39 11.22
CA LEU A 123 2.72 13.52 11.92
C LEU A 123 1.82 14.53 11.20
N PHE A 124 0.58 14.11 10.97
CA PHE A 124 -0.52 14.94 10.48
C PHE A 124 -1.67 14.94 11.47
N LYS A 125 -2.35 16.06 11.58
CA LYS A 125 -3.54 16.25 12.42
C LYS A 125 -4.55 17.14 11.70
N ARG A 126 -5.77 17.21 12.22
CA ARG A 126 -6.82 18.07 11.66
C ARG A 126 -6.42 19.54 11.61
N ASP A 127 -5.61 19.99 12.58
CA ASP A 127 -5.12 21.37 12.66
C ASP A 127 -4.03 21.67 11.61
N PHE A 128 -3.36 20.64 11.09
CA PHE A 128 -2.34 20.73 10.06
C PHE A 128 -2.39 19.50 9.13
N PRO A 129 -3.48 19.36 8.35
CA PRO A 129 -3.74 18.15 7.55
C PRO A 129 -2.76 17.99 6.40
N ASP A 130 -2.20 19.08 5.89
CA ASP A 130 -1.35 19.07 4.68
C ASP A 130 0.13 19.33 5.00
N CYS A 131 0.44 19.58 6.28
CA CYS A 131 1.77 19.91 6.76
C CYS A 131 2.29 18.85 7.72
N GLY A 132 2.99 17.84 7.22
CA GLY A 132 3.57 16.78 8.05
C GLY A 132 4.71 17.30 8.91
N ARG A 133 4.59 17.18 10.23
CA ARG A 133 5.64 17.50 11.19
C ARG A 133 6.48 16.27 11.44
N GLU A 134 7.78 16.39 11.23
CA GLU A 134 8.69 15.26 11.43
C GLU A 134 8.80 14.90 12.90
N ILE A 135 8.82 13.59 13.19
CA ILE A 135 9.16 13.04 14.50
C ILE A 135 10.46 12.25 14.34
N SER A 136 11.52 12.70 14.99
CA SER A 136 12.81 12.06 15.01
C SER A 136 13.00 11.21 16.27
N LEU A 137 13.80 10.15 16.16
CA LEU A 137 14.25 9.35 17.31
C LEU A 137 15.43 9.99 18.04
N PHE A 138 16.02 11.05 17.46
CA PHE A 138 17.32 11.57 17.89
C PHE A 138 17.25 12.98 18.48
N ASP A 139 16.04 13.55 18.57
CA ASP A 139 15.81 14.90 19.09
C ASP A 139 14.48 15.01 19.86
N ASP A 140 14.17 16.20 20.32
CA ASP A 140 12.98 16.49 21.12
C ASP A 140 11.73 16.77 20.27
N SER A 141 11.75 16.47 18.97
CA SER A 141 10.62 16.70 18.04
C SER A 141 9.33 16.05 18.51
N ILE A 142 9.41 14.91 19.20
CA ILE A 142 8.25 14.21 19.76
C ILE A 142 7.41 15.07 20.72
N TYR A 143 8.04 16.02 21.42
CA TYR A 143 7.36 16.92 22.35
C TYR A 143 6.85 18.20 21.67
N THR A 144 7.34 18.54 20.50
CA THR A 144 7.07 19.80 19.80
C THR A 144 6.24 19.62 18.54
N CYS A 145 6.14 18.40 18.00
CA CYS A 145 5.40 18.13 16.75
C CYS A 145 3.87 18.27 16.88
N GLY A 146 3.34 18.29 18.12
CA GLY A 146 1.90 18.35 18.37
C GLY A 146 1.24 16.99 18.56
N LEU A 147 2.03 15.94 18.83
CA LEU A 147 1.51 14.63 19.21
C LEU A 147 0.57 14.75 20.42
N ASN A 148 -0.57 14.04 20.39
CA ASN A 148 -1.52 14.03 21.49
C ASN A 148 -1.74 12.60 21.97
N ALA A 149 -1.32 12.31 23.19
CA ALA A 149 -1.44 10.98 23.79
C ALA A 149 -2.88 10.48 23.97
N SER A 150 -3.87 11.38 23.97
CA SER A 150 -5.29 11.03 24.06
C SER A 150 -5.92 10.67 22.72
N HIS A 151 -5.22 10.93 21.60
CA HIS A 151 -5.74 10.62 20.26
C HIS A 151 -5.26 9.24 19.79
N PRO A 152 -6.15 8.43 19.20
CA PRO A 152 -5.74 7.18 18.57
C PRO A 152 -4.68 7.42 17.49
N THR A 153 -3.71 6.54 17.40
CA THR A 153 -2.56 6.69 16.49
C THR A 153 -2.68 5.72 15.32
N ARG A 154 -2.53 6.24 14.10
CA ARG A 154 -2.63 5.50 12.84
C ARG A 154 -1.35 5.71 12.04
N ILE A 155 -0.59 4.62 11.82
CA ILE A 155 0.71 4.67 11.14
C ILE A 155 0.56 4.03 9.77
N ILE A 156 0.82 4.82 8.72
CA ILE A 156 0.63 4.46 7.31
C ILE A 156 1.99 4.14 6.69
N ILE A 157 2.13 2.97 6.08
CA ILE A 157 3.38 2.46 5.53
C ILE A 157 3.19 2.13 4.05
N HIS A 158 3.76 2.94 3.16
CA HIS A 158 3.61 2.77 1.72
C HIS A 158 4.42 1.59 1.16
N GLY A 159 4.11 1.19 -0.08
CA GLY A 159 4.75 0.09 -0.78
C GLY A 159 5.95 0.51 -1.63
N TRP A 160 6.38 -0.44 -2.48
CA TRP A 160 7.45 -0.27 -3.46
C TRP A 160 7.10 0.80 -4.49
N MET A 161 8.09 1.55 -4.94
CA MET A 161 7.96 2.65 -5.92
C MET A 161 6.98 3.76 -5.50
N SER A 162 6.68 3.85 -4.18
CA SER A 162 5.83 4.89 -3.61
C SER A 162 6.64 5.84 -2.72
N GLN A 163 5.99 6.88 -2.23
CA GLN A 163 6.60 7.94 -1.42
C GLN A 163 5.59 8.52 -0.43
N SER A 164 6.06 9.37 0.50
CA SER A 164 5.22 10.00 1.53
C SER A 164 3.99 10.72 0.97
N ARG A 165 4.11 11.33 -0.20
CA ARG A 165 3.04 12.06 -0.90
C ARG A 165 2.28 11.20 -1.92
N GLY A 166 2.51 9.89 -1.93
CA GLY A 166 1.77 8.97 -2.81
C GLY A 166 0.29 8.88 -2.47
N SER A 167 -0.55 8.60 -3.46
CA SER A 167 -2.02 8.54 -3.34
C SER A 167 -2.48 7.65 -2.18
N PHE A 168 -1.81 6.54 -1.91
CA PHE A 168 -2.12 5.68 -0.76
C PHE A 168 -2.07 6.46 0.57
N ASN A 169 -0.96 7.17 0.81
CA ASN A 169 -0.78 7.92 2.05
C ASN A 169 -1.78 9.08 2.16
N LEU A 170 -2.04 9.77 1.04
CA LEU A 170 -3.00 10.87 1.00
C LEU A 170 -4.43 10.39 1.25
N ASP A 171 -4.89 9.36 0.55
CA ASP A 171 -6.24 8.84 0.66
C ASP A 171 -6.54 8.37 2.09
N VAL A 172 -5.64 7.58 2.68
CA VAL A 172 -5.82 7.03 4.02
C VAL A 172 -5.68 8.11 5.11
N LYS A 173 -4.67 9.00 4.99
CA LYS A 173 -4.50 10.15 5.90
C LYS A 173 -5.75 11.02 5.91
N ASN A 174 -6.22 11.41 4.74
CA ASN A 174 -7.37 12.30 4.62
C ASN A 174 -8.66 11.65 5.16
N ALA A 175 -8.83 10.34 4.95
CA ALA A 175 -9.98 9.60 5.49
C ALA A 175 -10.01 9.63 7.02
N TYR A 176 -8.87 9.38 7.69
CA TYR A 176 -8.78 9.46 9.15
C TYR A 176 -8.98 10.88 9.67
N LEU A 177 -8.33 11.87 9.08
CA LEU A 177 -8.46 13.28 9.52
C LEU A 177 -9.87 13.81 9.28
N LYS A 178 -10.57 13.36 8.24
CA LYS A 178 -12.00 13.63 8.02
C LYS A 178 -12.87 12.95 9.08
N ARG A 179 -12.52 11.75 9.51
CA ARG A 179 -13.27 10.94 10.49
C ARG A 179 -13.25 11.56 11.89
N GLY A 180 -12.10 12.06 12.34
CA GLY A 180 -11.97 12.56 13.71
C GLY A 180 -10.57 13.04 14.07
N ASP A 181 -10.33 13.16 15.36
CA ASP A 181 -9.06 13.59 15.91
C ASP A 181 -8.14 12.38 16.12
N TYR A 182 -7.14 12.26 15.26
CA TYR A 182 -6.14 11.21 15.25
C TYR A 182 -4.73 11.79 15.21
N ASN A 183 -3.76 11.04 15.72
CA ASN A 183 -2.37 11.16 15.31
C ASN A 183 -2.22 10.30 14.05
N VAL A 184 -2.14 10.89 12.87
CA VAL A 184 -1.88 10.16 11.62
C VAL A 184 -0.42 10.33 11.26
N ILE A 185 0.34 9.23 11.24
CA ILE A 185 1.77 9.24 11.00
C ILE A 185 2.06 8.50 9.70
N VAL A 186 2.74 9.16 8.77
CA VAL A 186 3.24 8.54 7.55
C VAL A 186 4.70 8.11 7.75
N ALA A 187 4.97 6.83 7.61
CA ALA A 187 6.31 6.26 7.61
C ALA A 187 6.86 6.28 6.17
N ASP A 188 7.74 7.22 5.89
CA ASP A 188 8.34 7.41 4.56
C ASP A 188 9.70 6.72 4.47
N TRP A 189 9.76 5.67 3.67
CA TRP A 189 10.98 4.94 3.34
C TRP A 189 11.32 5.04 1.84
N SER A 190 10.81 6.06 1.17
CA SER A 190 10.91 6.26 -0.28
C SER A 190 12.34 6.27 -0.81
N ALA A 191 13.32 6.71 -0.01
CA ALA A 191 14.73 6.67 -0.37
C ALA A 191 15.22 5.26 -0.77
N ASN A 192 14.61 4.21 -0.20
CA ASN A 192 14.92 2.81 -0.47
C ASN A 192 13.82 2.13 -1.31
N ALA A 193 12.56 2.52 -1.14
CA ALA A 193 11.43 2.02 -1.92
C ALA A 193 11.53 2.35 -3.41
N ALA A 194 12.19 3.45 -3.79
CA ALA A 194 12.39 3.87 -5.17
C ALA A 194 13.44 3.05 -5.94
N ASN A 195 14.07 2.05 -5.31
CA ASN A 195 15.01 1.18 -6.01
C ASN A 195 14.25 0.26 -6.96
N ILE A 196 14.61 0.28 -8.26
CA ILE A 196 13.98 -0.54 -9.30
C ILE A 196 14.20 -2.04 -9.09
N ASN A 197 15.27 -2.43 -8.40
CA ASN A 197 15.54 -3.83 -8.09
C ASN A 197 14.69 -4.29 -6.90
N TYR A 198 13.53 -4.84 -7.19
CA TYR A 198 12.58 -5.36 -6.19
C TYR A 198 13.22 -6.36 -5.22
N PHE A 199 14.09 -7.26 -5.69
CA PHE A 199 14.75 -8.26 -4.83
C PHE A 199 15.67 -7.64 -3.78
N ARG A 200 16.30 -6.52 -4.10
CA ARG A 200 17.09 -5.75 -3.13
C ARG A 200 16.17 -5.13 -2.08
N VAL A 201 15.06 -4.56 -2.50
CA VAL A 201 14.09 -3.93 -1.60
C VAL A 201 13.48 -4.95 -0.65
N VAL A 202 13.11 -6.13 -1.14
CA VAL A 202 12.57 -7.24 -0.31
C VAL A 202 13.52 -7.64 0.83
N LYS A 203 14.84 -7.60 0.61
CA LYS A 203 15.83 -7.93 1.65
C LYS A 203 15.90 -6.91 2.79
N LEU A 204 15.33 -5.72 2.60
CA LEU A 204 15.35 -4.63 3.59
C LEU A 204 14.10 -4.62 4.47
N ILE A 205 13.09 -5.43 4.17
CA ILE A 205 11.78 -5.38 4.84
C ILE A 205 11.90 -5.62 6.35
N GLU A 206 12.67 -6.61 6.76
CA GLU A 206 12.89 -6.91 8.19
C GLU A 206 13.61 -5.76 8.90
N THR A 207 14.59 -5.14 8.24
CA THR A 207 15.30 -3.98 8.78
C THR A 207 14.35 -2.79 8.96
N PHE A 208 13.49 -2.52 7.98
CA PHE A 208 12.49 -1.45 8.10
C PHE A 208 11.41 -1.79 9.13
N GLY A 209 11.04 -3.06 9.28
CA GLY A 209 10.21 -3.51 10.40
C GLY A 209 10.82 -3.14 11.75
N GLY A 210 12.13 -3.39 11.93
CA GLY A 210 12.85 -3.01 13.14
C GLY A 210 12.95 -1.49 13.35
N HIS A 211 13.07 -0.70 12.27
CA HIS A 211 13.03 0.76 12.38
C HIS A 211 11.66 1.24 12.86
N LEU A 212 10.59 0.67 12.30
CA LEU A 212 9.22 0.99 12.71
C LEU A 212 8.94 0.55 14.15
N ALA A 213 9.40 -0.64 14.56
CA ALA A 213 9.25 -1.13 15.92
C ALA A 213 9.95 -0.20 16.95
N ARG A 214 11.18 0.23 16.67
CA ARG A 214 11.88 1.21 17.52
C ARG A 214 11.16 2.55 17.59
N PHE A 215 10.62 3.02 16.47
CA PHE A 215 9.85 4.26 16.43
C PHE A 215 8.58 4.16 17.28
N THR A 216 7.83 3.07 17.18
CA THR A 216 6.62 2.88 18.00
C THR A 216 6.93 2.67 19.47
N GLN A 217 8.08 2.08 19.80
CA GLN A 217 8.58 2.03 21.17
C GLN A 217 8.88 3.46 21.68
N HIS A 218 9.50 4.30 20.88
CA HIS A 218 9.73 5.72 21.22
C HIS A 218 8.42 6.49 21.41
N LEU A 219 7.41 6.27 20.55
CA LEU A 219 6.07 6.82 20.73
C LEU A 219 5.44 6.37 22.07
N ASN A 220 5.65 5.13 22.47
CA ASN A 220 5.12 4.61 23.73
C ASN A 220 5.85 5.21 24.93
N GLU A 221 7.17 5.16 24.95
CA GLU A 221 7.99 5.56 26.10
C GLU A 221 8.01 7.09 26.30
N LYS A 222 8.17 7.85 25.23
CA LYS A 222 8.30 9.30 25.26
C LYS A 222 7.00 10.04 24.95
N GLY A 223 6.26 9.56 23.93
CA GLY A 223 4.99 10.14 23.49
C GLY A 223 3.79 9.68 24.31
N ARG A 224 3.96 8.69 25.20
CA ARG A 224 2.88 8.09 26.03
C ARG A 224 1.74 7.50 25.20
N ILE A 225 2.00 7.10 23.97
CA ILE A 225 1.03 6.44 23.10
C ILE A 225 0.97 4.95 23.45
N ASN A 226 -0.21 4.44 23.83
CA ASN A 226 -0.37 3.03 24.14
C ASN A 226 -0.42 2.19 22.85
N TYR A 227 0.20 1.00 22.86
CA TYR A 227 0.10 0.04 21.74
C TYR A 227 -1.35 -0.37 21.44
N ASN A 228 -2.25 -0.29 22.44
CA ASN A 228 -3.68 -0.54 22.22
C ASN A 228 -4.36 0.52 21.37
N ASP A 229 -3.77 1.72 21.24
CA ASP A 229 -4.28 2.80 20.43
C ASP A 229 -3.59 2.93 19.08
N MET A 230 -2.57 2.08 18.83
CA MET A 230 -1.80 2.07 17.59
C MET A 230 -2.38 1.07 16.59
N TYR A 231 -2.69 1.56 15.37
CA TYR A 231 -2.92 0.72 14.20
C TYR A 231 -1.79 0.95 13.20
N LEU A 232 -1.31 -0.13 12.58
CA LEU A 232 -0.43 -0.09 11.41
C LEU A 232 -1.26 -0.35 10.16
N ILE A 233 -1.12 0.50 9.16
CA ILE A 233 -1.83 0.39 7.88
C ILE A 233 -0.78 0.30 6.77
N GLY A 234 -0.54 -0.91 6.26
CA GLY A 234 0.47 -1.16 5.25
C GLY A 234 -0.13 -1.56 3.90
N HIS A 235 0.39 -1.01 2.81
CA HIS A 235 0.05 -1.42 1.46
C HIS A 235 1.23 -2.14 0.80
N SER A 236 0.98 -3.27 0.13
CA SER A 236 2.00 -3.99 -0.62
C SER A 236 3.22 -4.38 0.26
N LEU A 237 4.45 -3.95 -0.09
CA LEU A 237 5.62 -4.13 0.77
C LEU A 237 5.48 -3.43 2.13
N GLY A 238 4.70 -2.35 2.23
CA GLY A 238 4.40 -1.71 3.51
C GLY A 238 3.62 -2.60 4.47
N ALA A 239 2.79 -3.52 3.96
CA ALA A 239 2.12 -4.53 4.78
C ALA A 239 3.12 -5.55 5.33
N GLN A 240 4.14 -5.92 4.55
CA GLN A 240 5.22 -6.80 5.01
C GLN A 240 6.09 -6.12 6.08
N ILE A 241 6.36 -4.80 5.92
CA ILE A 241 7.05 -4.00 6.95
C ILE A 241 6.23 -3.95 8.24
N ALA A 242 4.90 -3.76 8.14
CA ALA A 242 4.01 -3.76 9.30
C ALA A 242 4.04 -5.11 10.05
N GLY A 243 4.01 -6.23 9.32
CA GLY A 243 4.16 -7.57 9.91
C GLY A 243 5.52 -7.76 10.59
N ALA A 244 6.61 -7.38 9.92
CA ALA A 244 7.95 -7.45 10.50
C ALA A 244 8.09 -6.57 11.76
N ALA A 245 7.45 -5.40 11.80
CA ALA A 245 7.40 -4.55 12.98
C ALA A 245 6.60 -5.22 14.12
N GLY A 246 5.50 -5.90 13.79
CA GLY A 246 4.71 -6.67 14.76
C GLY A 246 5.54 -7.73 15.47
N LYS A 247 6.29 -8.52 14.71
CA LYS A 247 7.20 -9.54 15.24
C LYS A 247 8.29 -8.94 16.15
N GLN A 248 8.87 -7.83 15.73
CA GLN A 248 9.99 -7.19 16.44
C GLN A 248 9.57 -6.30 17.61
N SER A 249 8.28 -6.03 17.78
CA SER A 249 7.74 -5.27 18.91
C SER A 249 7.45 -6.13 20.15
N TRP A 250 7.57 -7.45 20.03
CA TRP A 250 7.31 -8.35 21.16
C TRP A 250 8.13 -7.96 22.40
N PRO A 251 7.55 -7.96 23.62
CA PRO A 251 6.21 -8.45 23.99
C PRO A 251 5.06 -7.45 23.74
N ASN A 252 5.34 -6.24 23.30
CA ASN A 252 4.31 -5.27 22.98
C ASN A 252 3.60 -5.67 21.69
N ARG A 253 2.27 -5.52 21.65
CA ARG A 253 1.47 -5.86 20.48
C ARG A 253 0.60 -4.70 20.06
N TYR A 254 0.70 -4.33 18.79
CA TYR A 254 -0.24 -3.37 18.19
C TYR A 254 -1.68 -3.85 18.33
N ASN A 255 -2.62 -2.92 18.44
CA ASN A 255 -4.03 -3.27 18.46
C ASN A 255 -4.43 -3.95 17.14
N THR A 256 -4.15 -3.28 16.00
CA THR A 256 -4.55 -3.78 14.69
C THR A 256 -3.46 -3.52 13.64
N ILE A 257 -3.27 -4.50 12.75
CA ILE A 257 -2.59 -4.29 11.47
C ILE A 257 -3.62 -4.46 10.35
N PHE A 258 -3.77 -3.44 9.50
CA PHE A 258 -4.45 -3.55 8.22
C PHE A 258 -3.43 -3.83 7.11
N ALA A 259 -3.48 -5.02 6.54
CA ALA A 259 -2.62 -5.48 5.45
C ALA A 259 -3.37 -5.35 4.13
N LEU A 260 -3.10 -4.26 3.39
CA LEU A 260 -3.80 -3.89 2.18
C LEU A 260 -3.07 -4.46 0.97
N ASP A 261 -3.61 -5.52 0.40
CA ASP A 261 -3.04 -6.32 -0.68
C ASP A 261 -1.53 -6.56 -0.46
N PRO A 262 -1.16 -7.26 0.65
CA PRO A 262 0.24 -7.45 1.01
C PRO A 262 1.02 -8.07 -0.15
N ALA A 263 2.26 -7.60 -0.37
CA ALA A 263 3.09 -8.06 -1.47
C ALA A 263 3.29 -9.58 -1.45
N GLY A 264 2.89 -10.25 -2.54
CA GLY A 264 3.01 -11.70 -2.73
C GLY A 264 4.37 -12.16 -3.25
N PRO A 265 4.94 -11.55 -4.32
CA PRO A 265 6.20 -11.96 -4.89
C PRO A 265 7.32 -12.03 -3.84
N LYS A 266 8.02 -13.16 -3.78
CA LYS A 266 9.06 -13.49 -2.77
C LYS A 266 8.57 -13.67 -1.33
N PHE A 267 7.26 -13.57 -1.06
CA PHE A 267 6.69 -13.81 0.27
C PHE A 267 5.73 -15.01 0.32
N ARG A 268 5.03 -15.35 -0.77
CA ARG A 268 4.04 -16.44 -0.79
C ARG A 268 4.60 -17.77 -0.30
N ARG A 269 5.85 -18.09 -0.63
CA ARG A 269 6.52 -19.34 -0.27
C ARG A 269 7.37 -19.23 1.01
N ARG A 270 7.39 -18.07 1.69
CA ARG A 270 8.10 -17.92 2.96
C ARG A 270 7.27 -18.43 4.11
N SER A 271 7.95 -18.92 5.15
CA SER A 271 7.30 -19.19 6.43
C SER A 271 6.69 -17.90 7.01
N THR A 272 5.72 -18.06 7.89
CA THR A 272 5.03 -16.93 8.55
C THR A 272 5.97 -16.04 9.35
N GLU A 273 7.12 -16.57 9.76
CA GLU A 273 8.19 -15.79 10.39
C GLU A 273 8.70 -14.62 9.55
N PHE A 274 8.72 -14.78 8.20
CA PHE A 274 9.29 -13.80 7.27
C PHE A 274 8.25 -13.07 6.40
N ARG A 275 6.98 -13.14 6.76
CA ARG A 275 5.89 -12.45 6.09
C ARG A 275 4.78 -12.10 7.06
N ILE A 276 3.89 -11.21 6.63
CA ILE A 276 2.68 -10.88 7.42
C ILE A 276 1.84 -12.12 7.74
N ASP A 277 1.38 -12.22 8.97
CA ASP A 277 0.50 -13.30 9.45
C ASP A 277 -0.37 -12.85 10.63
N PRO A 278 -1.36 -13.69 11.07
CA PRO A 278 -2.30 -13.32 12.13
C PRO A 278 -1.68 -13.00 13.48
N THR A 279 -0.42 -13.44 13.76
CA THR A 279 0.22 -13.27 15.07
C THR A 279 0.94 -11.94 15.25
N ASP A 280 1.06 -11.14 14.17
CA ASP A 280 1.83 -9.89 14.16
C ASP A 280 1.19 -8.74 14.94
N ALA A 281 -0.10 -8.84 15.25
CA ALA A 281 -0.81 -7.89 16.10
C ALA A 281 -1.84 -8.61 16.97
N LYS A 282 -2.58 -7.89 17.81
CA LYS A 282 -3.75 -8.45 18.49
C LYS A 282 -4.82 -8.86 17.48
N TYR A 283 -4.92 -8.08 16.39
CA TYR A 283 -5.79 -8.34 15.26
C TYR A 283 -5.11 -7.93 13.95
N VAL A 284 -5.09 -8.84 12.98
CA VAL A 284 -4.61 -8.59 11.61
C VAL A 284 -5.79 -8.76 10.66
N GLU A 285 -6.14 -7.70 9.93
CA GLU A 285 -7.11 -7.73 8.86
C GLU A 285 -6.42 -7.55 7.52
N SER A 286 -6.61 -8.52 6.62
CA SER A 286 -6.07 -8.47 5.27
C SER A 286 -7.18 -8.17 4.26
N ILE A 287 -6.92 -7.24 3.32
CA ILE A 287 -7.81 -6.94 2.19
C ILE A 287 -7.06 -7.29 0.91
N GLN A 288 -7.46 -8.37 0.25
CA GLN A 288 -6.75 -8.91 -0.91
C GLN A 288 -7.54 -8.63 -2.19
N THR A 289 -6.92 -7.93 -3.12
CA THR A 289 -7.58 -7.42 -4.33
C THR A 289 -6.87 -7.82 -5.62
N SER A 290 -5.63 -8.32 -5.55
CA SER A 290 -4.89 -8.75 -6.73
C SER A 290 -4.21 -10.11 -6.54
N GLY A 291 -4.49 -11.06 -7.43
CA GLY A 291 -3.89 -12.40 -7.39
C GLY A 291 -2.43 -12.41 -7.82
N ASN A 292 -2.02 -11.47 -8.66
CA ASN A 292 -0.65 -11.43 -9.21
C ASN A 292 0.34 -10.74 -8.26
N LEU A 293 -0.02 -9.58 -7.71
CA LEU A 293 0.85 -8.78 -6.88
C LEU A 293 0.64 -9.01 -5.38
N GLY A 294 -0.55 -9.48 -4.98
CA GLY A 294 -0.90 -9.81 -3.60
C GLY A 294 -0.83 -11.31 -3.30
N PHE A 295 -1.45 -11.72 -2.21
CA PHE A 295 -1.68 -13.10 -1.84
C PHE A 295 -3.05 -13.57 -2.31
N MET A 296 -3.19 -14.90 -2.50
CA MET A 296 -4.50 -15.54 -2.58
C MET A 296 -4.81 -16.30 -1.29
N GLU A 297 -3.81 -16.78 -0.55
CA GLU A 297 -3.96 -17.42 0.76
C GLU A 297 -4.30 -16.38 1.83
N PRO A 298 -5.09 -16.75 2.85
CA PRO A 298 -5.36 -15.87 3.98
C PRO A 298 -4.07 -15.46 4.72
N THR A 299 -3.94 -14.18 5.05
CA THR A 299 -2.75 -13.62 5.73
C THR A 299 -3.09 -12.89 7.03
N GLY A 300 -4.35 -12.84 7.43
CA GLY A 300 -4.81 -12.20 8.67
C GLY A 300 -5.74 -13.09 9.47
N ASN A 301 -6.09 -12.66 10.69
CA ASN A 301 -7.19 -13.26 11.45
C ASN A 301 -8.49 -13.19 10.66
N ALA A 302 -8.72 -12.05 9.98
CA ALA A 302 -9.74 -11.90 8.96
C ALA A 302 -9.10 -11.55 7.63
N THR A 303 -9.51 -12.23 6.56
CA THR A 303 -9.09 -11.90 5.20
C THR A 303 -10.30 -11.65 4.32
N PHE A 304 -10.37 -10.45 3.78
CA PHE A 304 -11.43 -10.02 2.88
C PHE A 304 -10.96 -10.08 1.43
N TYR A 305 -11.85 -10.58 0.58
CA TYR A 305 -11.63 -10.76 -0.86
C TYR A 305 -12.66 -9.96 -1.66
N PRO A 306 -12.43 -8.65 -1.88
CA PRO A 306 -13.29 -7.87 -2.78
C PRO A 306 -13.32 -8.49 -4.17
N ASN A 307 -14.53 -8.79 -4.69
CA ASN A 307 -14.74 -9.40 -6.00
C ASN A 307 -13.85 -10.64 -6.24
N TYR A 308 -13.77 -11.52 -5.24
CA TYR A 308 -12.94 -12.74 -5.21
C TYR A 308 -11.43 -12.53 -5.09
N GLY A 309 -10.96 -11.30 -4.89
CA GLY A 309 -9.56 -11.01 -4.55
C GLY A 309 -8.54 -11.17 -5.68
N LYS A 310 -8.94 -11.59 -6.88
CA LYS A 310 -8.02 -11.87 -7.98
C LYS A 310 -7.87 -10.68 -8.93
N TYR A 311 -8.99 -10.15 -9.40
CA TYR A 311 -9.06 -8.99 -10.30
C TYR A 311 -10.22 -8.09 -9.88
N GLN A 312 -10.01 -6.78 -10.01
CA GLN A 312 -11.05 -5.83 -9.70
C GLN A 312 -11.77 -5.35 -10.98
N ARG A 313 -13.07 -5.12 -10.85
CA ARG A 313 -13.91 -4.68 -11.98
C ARG A 313 -13.36 -3.38 -12.58
N LYS A 314 -13.30 -3.31 -13.92
CA LYS A 314 -12.74 -2.18 -14.70
C LYS A 314 -11.27 -1.85 -14.39
N CYS A 315 -10.50 -2.83 -13.98
CA CYS A 315 -9.05 -2.75 -13.91
C CYS A 315 -8.45 -3.40 -15.16
N PHE A 316 -7.76 -2.62 -15.99
CA PHE A 316 -7.25 -3.05 -17.30
C PHE A 316 -5.72 -3.01 -17.39
N TYR A 317 -5.02 -2.54 -16.35
CA TYR A 317 -3.57 -2.48 -16.31
C TYR A 317 -3.01 -3.13 -15.04
N VAL A 318 -1.75 -3.55 -15.13
CA VAL A 318 -1.03 -4.13 -13.99
C VAL A 318 -0.97 -3.10 -12.85
N GLY A 319 -1.28 -3.54 -11.62
CA GLY A 319 -1.31 -2.67 -10.46
C GLY A 319 -2.68 -2.05 -10.15
N CYS A 320 -3.58 -1.88 -11.12
CA CYS A 320 -4.92 -1.31 -10.86
C CYS A 320 -5.67 -2.07 -9.76
N SER A 321 -5.73 -3.40 -9.83
CA SER A 321 -6.37 -4.21 -8.79
C SER A 321 -5.64 -4.09 -7.46
N HIS A 322 -4.31 -3.95 -7.49
CA HIS A 322 -3.47 -3.79 -6.32
C HIS A 322 -3.78 -2.50 -5.52
N ILE A 323 -3.92 -1.39 -6.21
CA ILE A 323 -4.25 -0.11 -5.58
C ILE A 323 -5.71 -0.02 -5.09
N ARG A 324 -6.61 -0.87 -5.59
CA ARG A 324 -8.00 -0.93 -5.11
C ARG A 324 -8.11 -1.24 -3.63
N ALA A 325 -7.20 -2.02 -3.07
CA ALA A 325 -7.19 -2.37 -1.65
C ALA A 325 -7.20 -1.11 -0.76
N TYR A 326 -6.28 -0.20 -1.00
CA TYR A 326 -6.18 1.01 -0.16
C TYR A 326 -7.29 2.02 -0.47
N ARG A 327 -7.78 2.12 -1.71
CA ARG A 327 -8.90 3.00 -2.04
C ARG A 327 -10.18 2.55 -1.33
N MET A 328 -10.47 1.26 -1.35
CA MET A 328 -11.61 0.69 -0.63
C MET A 328 -11.44 0.83 0.90
N PHE A 329 -10.22 0.64 1.40
CA PHE A 329 -9.93 0.83 2.82
C PHE A 329 -10.15 2.29 3.25
N ALA A 330 -9.60 3.26 2.52
CA ALA A 330 -9.81 4.68 2.81
C ALA A 330 -11.31 5.04 2.81
N GLU A 331 -12.06 4.56 1.82
CA GLU A 331 -13.52 4.73 1.78
C GLU A 331 -14.21 4.07 2.98
N SER A 332 -13.75 2.91 3.43
CA SER A 332 -14.36 2.18 4.55
C SER A 332 -14.35 2.94 5.87
N ILE A 333 -13.39 3.86 6.05
CA ILE A 333 -13.23 4.68 7.27
C ILE A 333 -14.38 5.69 7.39
N THR A 334 -14.86 6.23 6.28
CA THR A 334 -15.83 7.34 6.25
C THR A 334 -17.17 6.97 5.62
N SER A 335 -17.27 5.88 4.88
CA SER A 335 -18.49 5.49 4.18
C SER A 335 -19.59 5.04 5.16
N PRO A 336 -20.77 5.65 5.14
CA PRO A 336 -21.91 5.18 5.92
C PRO A 336 -22.46 3.85 5.41
N ALA A 337 -22.40 3.58 4.10
CA ALA A 337 -22.82 2.31 3.52
C ALA A 337 -21.93 1.14 3.99
N GLY A 338 -20.61 1.37 4.07
CA GLY A 338 -19.64 0.36 4.47
C GLY A 338 -19.50 -0.79 3.46
N PHE A 339 -18.47 -1.60 3.70
CA PHE A 339 -18.19 -2.82 2.92
C PHE A 339 -18.55 -4.02 3.77
N TRP A 340 -19.56 -4.75 3.39
CA TRP A 340 -20.08 -5.87 4.17
C TRP A 340 -19.69 -7.19 3.53
N GLY A 341 -19.02 -8.02 4.30
CA GLY A 341 -18.54 -9.33 3.88
C GLY A 341 -19.50 -10.45 4.24
N ILE A 342 -19.52 -11.45 3.40
CA ILE A 342 -20.14 -12.73 3.65
C ILE A 342 -19.06 -13.72 4.05
N ARG A 343 -19.25 -14.40 5.17
CA ARG A 343 -18.28 -15.38 5.63
C ARG A 343 -18.27 -16.60 4.72
N CYS A 344 -17.09 -17.07 4.34
CA CYS A 344 -16.92 -18.27 3.54
C CYS A 344 -16.19 -19.35 4.35
N ARG A 345 -16.56 -20.62 4.14
CA ARG A 345 -15.88 -21.78 4.76
C ARG A 345 -14.64 -22.16 3.98
N SER A 346 -14.73 -22.04 2.65
CA SER A 346 -13.67 -22.39 1.73
C SER A 346 -13.62 -21.42 0.56
N ARG A 347 -12.45 -21.29 -0.03
CA ARG A 347 -12.17 -20.58 -1.27
C ARG A 347 -11.80 -21.55 -2.39
N ASP A 348 -11.17 -22.67 -2.06
CA ASP A 348 -10.66 -23.67 -2.98
C ASP A 348 -11.33 -25.03 -2.74
N PRO A 349 -11.66 -25.78 -3.78
CA PRO A 349 -11.58 -25.44 -5.20
C PRO A 349 -12.68 -24.46 -5.65
N LYS A 350 -13.70 -24.23 -4.83
CA LYS A 350 -14.84 -23.32 -5.09
C LYS A 350 -15.15 -22.50 -3.86
N TRP A 351 -15.56 -21.26 -4.07
CA TRP A 351 -16.08 -20.41 -3.00
C TRP A 351 -17.34 -21.06 -2.38
N ASP A 352 -17.23 -21.40 -1.11
CA ASP A 352 -18.33 -21.90 -0.27
C ASP A 352 -18.64 -20.85 0.80
N CYS A 353 -19.55 -19.95 0.49
CA CYS A 353 -19.94 -18.86 1.36
C CYS A 353 -21.31 -19.12 1.97
N ASP A 354 -21.45 -18.83 3.25
CA ASP A 354 -22.67 -19.06 4.00
C ASP A 354 -23.73 -18.03 3.64
N SER A 355 -24.76 -18.51 2.94
CA SER A 355 -25.93 -17.70 2.55
C SER A 355 -26.73 -17.16 3.75
N MET A 356 -26.64 -17.84 4.89
CA MET A 356 -27.37 -17.49 6.11
C MET A 356 -26.57 -16.57 7.04
N SER A 357 -25.25 -16.51 6.93
CA SER A 357 -24.45 -15.54 7.69
C SER A 357 -24.60 -14.16 7.06
N ALA A 358 -25.73 -13.55 7.30
CA ALA A 358 -26.00 -12.21 6.84
C ALA A 358 -24.91 -11.26 7.31
N GLN A 359 -24.07 -10.82 6.38
CA GLN A 359 -23.50 -9.48 6.27
C GLN A 359 -23.22 -8.70 7.59
N ASP A 360 -22.78 -9.39 8.63
CA ASP A 360 -22.45 -8.74 9.90
C ASP A 360 -20.95 -8.41 10.01
N TYR A 361 -20.21 -8.73 8.94
CA TYR A 361 -18.75 -8.63 8.93
C TYR A 361 -18.31 -7.45 8.07
N ARG A 362 -18.07 -6.31 8.70
CA ARG A 362 -17.59 -5.11 8.01
C ARG A 362 -16.10 -5.21 7.73
N MET A 363 -15.70 -5.02 6.47
CA MET A 363 -14.32 -4.86 6.04
C MET A 363 -13.82 -3.46 6.39
N GLY A 364 -12.61 -3.36 6.94
CA GLY A 364 -12.02 -2.08 7.32
C GLY A 364 -12.85 -1.36 8.39
N GLY A 365 -13.05 -0.08 8.18
CA GLY A 365 -13.80 0.78 9.10
C GLY A 365 -12.98 1.27 10.28
N GLU A 366 -13.60 2.17 11.06
CA GLU A 366 -13.02 2.77 12.23
C GLU A 366 -14.10 2.90 13.32
N PRO A 367 -13.91 2.39 14.53
CA PRO A 367 -12.78 1.51 14.93
C PRO A 367 -12.83 0.15 14.25
N SER A 368 -11.68 -0.56 14.24
CA SER A 368 -11.63 -1.93 13.75
C SER A 368 -12.47 -2.86 14.65
N GLN A 369 -13.12 -3.82 14.04
CA GLN A 369 -13.91 -4.82 14.78
C GLN A 369 -13.28 -6.20 14.55
N PRO A 370 -12.64 -6.81 15.57
CA PRO A 370 -12.01 -8.11 15.43
C PRO A 370 -13.01 -9.20 15.00
N LYS A 371 -12.61 -9.96 14.00
CA LYS A 371 -13.35 -11.10 13.45
C LYS A 371 -12.36 -12.16 12.94
N SER A 372 -12.83 -13.34 12.60
CA SER A 372 -11.97 -14.44 12.14
C SER A 372 -12.60 -15.17 10.96
N GLY A 373 -11.77 -15.48 9.97
CA GLY A 373 -12.15 -16.25 8.79
C GLY A 373 -11.88 -15.54 7.47
N ILE A 374 -12.43 -16.10 6.41
CA ILE A 374 -12.35 -15.54 5.06
C ILE A 374 -13.72 -14.97 4.66
N PHE A 375 -13.70 -13.83 3.98
CA PHE A 375 -14.91 -13.10 3.66
C PHE A 375 -14.90 -12.64 2.21
N TYR A 376 -15.96 -12.94 1.48
CA TYR A 376 -16.22 -12.35 0.19
C TYR A 376 -16.89 -10.99 0.35
N VAL A 377 -16.50 -10.01 -0.45
CA VAL A 377 -17.10 -8.66 -0.49
C VAL A 377 -17.39 -8.28 -1.94
N LYS A 378 -18.63 -7.95 -2.26
CA LYS A 378 -18.98 -7.34 -3.55
C LYS A 378 -18.79 -5.84 -3.49
N THR A 379 -18.23 -5.25 -4.54
CA THR A 379 -18.00 -3.81 -4.63
C THR A 379 -18.38 -3.27 -5.99
N ASN A 380 -18.60 -1.95 -6.05
CA ASN A 380 -18.73 -1.23 -7.31
C ASN A 380 -17.41 -1.25 -8.10
N SER A 381 -17.53 -1.04 -9.40
CA SER A 381 -16.39 -0.92 -10.32
C SER A 381 -15.70 0.45 -10.27
N ARG A 382 -16.38 1.48 -9.74
CA ARG A 382 -15.90 2.86 -9.55
C ARG A 382 -16.32 3.34 -8.17
N ALA A 383 -15.62 4.36 -7.65
CA ALA A 383 -16.02 5.03 -6.42
C ALA A 383 -17.41 5.70 -6.56
N PRO A 384 -18.24 5.69 -5.52
CA PRO A 384 -18.02 4.96 -4.26
C PRO A 384 -18.09 3.45 -4.47
N TYR A 385 -17.10 2.72 -3.89
CA TYR A 385 -17.00 1.27 -4.05
C TYR A 385 -17.94 0.50 -3.14
N ALA A 386 -18.29 1.06 -1.99
CA ALA A 386 -19.16 0.44 -1.00
C ALA A 386 -20.60 0.31 -1.52
N LEU A 387 -21.15 -0.89 -1.42
CA LEU A 387 -22.54 -1.21 -1.81
C LEU A 387 -23.49 -1.25 -0.61
N GLY A 388 -22.98 -1.17 0.61
CA GLY A 388 -23.79 -1.50 1.78
C GLY A 388 -24.00 -3.01 1.93
N LYS A 389 -25.00 -3.39 2.70
CA LYS A 389 -25.42 -4.79 2.81
C LYS A 389 -26.12 -5.20 1.51
N ILE A 390 -25.71 -6.32 0.94
CA ILE A 390 -26.23 -6.88 -0.32
C ILE A 390 -26.92 -8.22 -0.05
N SER A 391 -27.90 -8.60 -0.86
CA SER A 391 -28.54 -9.93 -0.79
C SER A 391 -27.66 -11.02 -1.42
N MET A 392 -27.94 -12.29 -1.12
CA MET A 392 -27.27 -13.42 -1.79
C MET A 392 -27.58 -13.48 -3.29
N GLU A 393 -28.75 -13.04 -3.71
CA GLU A 393 -29.11 -12.96 -5.12
C GLU A 393 -28.23 -11.98 -5.87
N ASP A 394 -27.84 -10.87 -5.19
CA ASP A 394 -26.92 -9.87 -5.74
C ASP A 394 -25.46 -10.37 -5.83
N MET A 395 -25.10 -11.47 -5.16
CA MET A 395 -23.76 -12.06 -5.29
C MET A 395 -23.52 -12.71 -6.65
N ASN A 396 -24.55 -13.29 -7.22
CA ASN A 396 -24.49 -14.07 -8.47
C ASN A 396 -24.71 -13.20 -9.72
N SER A 397 -25.07 -11.95 -9.57
CA SER A 397 -25.19 -10.93 -10.63
C SER A 397 -23.89 -10.09 -10.77
#